data_fb2aec5a3bd0ddb5b9a83d894f5b402c
#
_entry.id   fb2aec5a3bd0ddb5b9a83d894f5b402c
#
_cell.length_a   1.000
_cell.length_b   1.000
_cell.length_c   1.000
_cell.angle_alpha   90.00
_cell.angle_beta   90.00
_cell.angle_gamma   90.00
#
_symmetry.space_group_name_H-M   'P 1'
#
loop_
_entity.id
_entity.type
_entity.pdbx_description
1 polymer ?
#
loop_
_entity_poly.entity_id
_entity_poly.type
_entity_poly.pdbx_seq_one_letter_code
_entity_poly.pdbx_strand_id
1 'polypeptide(L)'
;MSLFRSLLPAKLLLCVALLAAPACKTNAPDPDPTTSTTVLVGSTLIGDYSTTVLASRVPTVPLVGALVKYPVRVYRLTYHTTTPDGQQTTASGAVLVPTTTTAVPVLSYQHGTIQPANENQAPSYYATGSEVWSAVSILASTGYVVSAPDYLGYGASKTLPHPYEHAASLASTSADMLRATREFCQQQSISVNQKNFLLGYSEGGYATMALHKYLQDKYATALPVTASAPGAGAYHKSAFARYVLQSTQPLAFLSTYVWVLNTYDRIYKLNRPYSFYYQSPYDVQLQANLFGPVPTQQSQLFASSFRQAVLTNSDAALTASLTDNDIYDWKPTAPVALFHGTADDYVPFFNSQDAYDAMQARGATQVTLNPIQGGDHFSSVLTYTLGAYAFISQY
;
A
#
# COMPACT_ATOMS: atom_id res chain seq x y z
N MET A 1 -23.46 31.81 87.79
CA MET A 1 -22.20 31.14 88.24
C MET A 1 -21.88 29.99 87.32
N SER A 2 -20.64 29.98 86.95
CA SER A 2 -19.83 28.91 86.32
C SER A 2 -20.10 28.54 84.90
N LEU A 3 -19.16 29.01 84.05
CA LEU A 3 -18.78 28.62 82.72
C LEU A 3 -18.29 27.19 82.70
N PHE A 4 -18.64 26.41 81.62
CA PHE A 4 -17.77 25.39 81.08
C PHE A 4 -17.83 25.44 79.56
N ARG A 5 -16.72 25.84 78.97
CA ARG A 5 -16.41 25.75 77.54
C ARG A 5 -16.01 24.32 77.25
N SER A 6 -16.64 23.65 76.27
CA SER A 6 -16.16 22.43 75.69
C SER A 6 -15.62 22.69 74.26
N LEU A 7 -14.36 22.45 74.10
CA LEU A 7 -13.62 22.50 72.83
C LEU A 7 -13.97 21.27 71.98
N LEU A 8 -14.47 21.47 70.76
CA LEU A 8 -14.54 20.45 69.73
C LEU A 8 -13.20 20.39 68.92
N PRO A 9 -12.70 19.20 68.65
CA PRO A 9 -11.50 19.09 67.76
C PRO A 9 -11.90 19.22 66.31
N ALA A 10 -11.17 20.07 65.55
CA ALA A 10 -11.25 20.22 64.14
C ALA A 10 -10.74 18.94 63.44
N LYS A 11 -11.62 18.28 62.68
CA LYS A 11 -11.22 17.22 61.75
C LYS A 11 -10.63 17.84 60.51
N LEU A 12 -9.32 17.63 60.34
CA LEU A 12 -8.56 17.98 59.14
C LEU A 12 -8.95 17.01 58.03
N LEU A 13 -9.74 17.46 57.03
CA LEU A 13 -10.02 16.72 55.82
C LEU A 13 -8.81 16.84 54.89
N LEU A 14 -8.03 15.76 54.76
CA LEU A 14 -6.95 15.65 53.81
C LEU A 14 -7.54 15.32 52.41
N CYS A 15 -7.74 16.32 51.53
CA CYS A 15 -8.07 16.12 50.16
C CYS A 15 -6.85 15.58 49.41
N VAL A 16 -6.81 14.27 49.17
CA VAL A 16 -5.83 13.67 48.22
C VAL A 16 -6.33 13.97 46.79
N ALA A 17 -5.72 14.99 46.18
CA ALA A 17 -5.90 15.23 44.77
C ALA A 17 -5.11 14.14 43.98
N LEU A 18 -5.82 13.15 43.42
CA LEU A 18 -5.26 12.27 42.41
C LEU A 18 -4.98 13.12 41.15
N LEU A 19 -3.74 13.48 40.94
CA LEU A 19 -3.24 13.98 39.66
C LEU A 19 -3.23 12.78 38.68
N ALA A 20 -4.26 12.66 37.86
CA ALA A 20 -4.24 11.82 36.69
C ALA A 20 -3.25 12.44 35.68
N ALA A 21 -2.02 11.97 35.69
CA ALA A 21 -1.06 12.29 34.62
C ALA A 21 -1.59 11.67 33.31
N PRO A 22 -1.67 12.43 32.20
CA PRO A 22 -1.94 11.84 30.91
C PRO A 22 -0.80 10.87 30.62
N ALA A 23 -1.13 9.59 30.41
CA ALA A 23 -0.19 8.61 29.90
C ALA A 23 0.18 9.04 28.49
N CYS A 24 1.28 9.77 28.32
CA CYS A 24 1.96 9.87 27.03
C CYS A 24 2.25 8.44 26.59
N LYS A 25 1.57 7.98 25.52
CA LYS A 25 2.02 6.85 24.75
C LYS A 25 3.40 7.24 24.21
N THR A 26 4.45 6.76 24.86
CA THR A 26 5.78 6.73 24.27
C THR A 26 5.69 5.72 23.15
N ASN A 27 5.44 6.19 21.92
CA ASN A 27 5.78 5.42 20.74
C ASN A 27 7.25 5.09 20.92
N ALA A 28 7.59 3.80 21.01
CA ALA A 28 8.98 3.39 20.94
C ALA A 28 9.55 4.01 19.66
N PRO A 29 10.71 4.68 19.71
CA PRO A 29 11.29 5.20 18.49
C PRO A 29 11.46 4.05 17.52
N ASP A 30 11.02 4.25 16.27
CA ASP A 30 11.34 3.32 15.20
C ASP A 30 12.85 3.05 15.27
N PRO A 31 13.30 1.80 15.07
CA PRO A 31 14.71 1.48 15.13
C PRO A 31 15.46 2.37 14.15
N ASP A 32 16.53 2.99 14.63
CA ASP A 32 17.41 3.85 13.82
C ASP A 32 17.78 3.10 12.53
N PRO A 33 17.46 3.61 11.34
CA PRO A 33 17.78 2.96 10.07
C PRO A 33 19.27 2.75 9.84
N THR A 34 20.14 3.35 10.69
CA THR A 34 21.59 3.13 10.68
C THR A 34 22.04 1.89 11.46
N THR A 35 21.19 1.28 12.30
CA THR A 35 21.50 -0.01 12.90
C THR A 35 21.23 -1.10 11.87
N SER A 36 22.31 -1.59 11.27
CA SER A 36 22.35 -2.64 10.24
C SER A 36 21.89 -4.01 10.79
N THR A 37 20.58 -4.14 11.01
CA THR A 37 20.00 -5.48 11.16
C THR A 37 19.64 -5.98 9.77
N THR A 38 20.32 -7.05 9.35
CA THR A 38 20.02 -7.76 8.10
C THR A 38 18.56 -8.17 8.08
N VAL A 39 17.83 -7.75 7.05
CA VAL A 39 16.42 -8.12 6.88
C VAL A 39 16.24 -9.35 6.00
N LEU A 40 17.18 -9.64 5.09
CA LEU A 40 17.14 -10.83 4.24
C LEU A 40 17.30 -12.10 5.08
N VAL A 41 16.33 -13.01 4.97
CA VAL A 41 16.34 -14.34 5.63
C VAL A 41 16.89 -15.41 4.69
N GLY A 42 16.48 -15.39 3.42
CA GLY A 42 16.94 -16.38 2.45
C GLY A 42 16.48 -16.08 1.03
N SER A 43 17.09 -16.80 0.09
CA SER A 43 16.76 -16.70 -1.34
C SER A 43 16.72 -18.07 -1.99
N THR A 44 15.85 -18.24 -3.00
CA THR A 44 15.73 -19.46 -3.81
C THR A 44 15.55 -19.08 -5.26
N LEU A 45 16.35 -19.65 -6.16
CA LEU A 45 16.18 -19.46 -7.62
C LEU A 45 14.88 -20.13 -8.06
N ILE A 46 14.00 -19.35 -8.74
CA ILE A 46 12.78 -19.85 -9.37
C ILE A 46 13.06 -20.30 -10.79
N GLY A 47 13.82 -19.50 -11.55
CA GLY A 47 14.15 -19.84 -12.93
C GLY A 47 15.02 -18.80 -13.63
N ASP A 48 15.48 -19.18 -14.82
CA ASP A 48 16.28 -18.36 -15.73
C ASP A 48 15.57 -18.30 -17.09
N TYR A 49 15.30 -17.09 -17.57
CA TYR A 49 14.42 -16.88 -18.71
C TYR A 49 15.14 -16.08 -19.80
N SER A 50 15.25 -16.69 -20.98
CA SER A 50 15.85 -16.04 -22.15
C SER A 50 14.99 -14.88 -22.67
N THR A 51 15.59 -13.98 -23.44
CA THR A 51 14.89 -12.89 -24.11
C THR A 51 13.75 -13.38 -25.01
N THR A 52 13.93 -14.50 -25.71
CA THR A 52 12.89 -15.12 -26.54
C THR A 52 11.69 -15.55 -25.72
N VAL A 53 11.93 -16.21 -24.56
CA VAL A 53 10.86 -16.63 -23.66
C VAL A 53 10.12 -15.42 -23.08
N LEU A 54 10.83 -14.37 -22.69
CA LEU A 54 10.22 -13.15 -22.14
C LEU A 54 9.35 -12.44 -23.20
N ALA A 55 9.86 -12.27 -24.41
CA ALA A 55 9.11 -11.63 -25.51
C ALA A 55 7.83 -12.40 -25.86
N SER A 56 7.83 -13.74 -25.76
CA SER A 56 6.65 -14.57 -26.05
C SER A 56 5.51 -14.42 -25.04
N ARG A 57 5.74 -13.77 -23.89
CA ARG A 57 4.71 -13.56 -22.84
C ARG A 57 3.75 -12.40 -23.15
N VAL A 58 4.11 -11.55 -24.10
CA VAL A 58 3.33 -10.37 -24.51
C VAL A 58 3.09 -10.33 -26.02
N PRO A 59 2.60 -11.42 -26.63
CA PRO A 59 2.50 -11.55 -28.10
C PRO A 59 1.52 -10.56 -28.72
N THR A 60 0.52 -10.11 -27.93
CA THR A 60 -0.52 -9.16 -28.38
C THR A 60 -0.04 -7.70 -28.34
N VAL A 61 1.15 -7.43 -27.79
CA VAL A 61 1.72 -6.08 -27.68
C VAL A 61 3.16 -6.11 -28.23
N PRO A 62 3.36 -6.16 -29.57
CA PRO A 62 4.69 -6.30 -30.19
C PRO A 62 5.67 -5.22 -29.78
N LEU A 63 5.19 -3.98 -29.53
CA LEU A 63 6.02 -2.87 -29.07
C LEU A 63 6.66 -3.18 -27.70
N VAL A 64 5.94 -3.84 -26.81
CA VAL A 64 6.45 -4.24 -25.48
C VAL A 64 7.48 -5.36 -25.63
N GLY A 65 7.25 -6.32 -26.52
CA GLY A 65 8.22 -7.37 -26.85
C GLY A 65 9.55 -6.82 -27.35
N ALA A 66 9.54 -5.70 -28.09
CA ALA A 66 10.74 -5.03 -28.59
C ALA A 66 11.58 -4.34 -27.48
N LEU A 67 11.04 -4.15 -26.27
CA LEU A 67 11.77 -3.61 -25.14
C LEU A 67 12.67 -4.65 -24.44
N VAL A 68 12.48 -5.94 -24.73
CA VAL A 68 13.25 -7.04 -24.11
C VAL A 68 14.72 -6.97 -24.55
N LYS A 69 15.63 -6.77 -23.59
CA LYS A 69 17.09 -6.62 -23.85
C LYS A 69 17.92 -7.71 -23.21
N TYR A 70 17.64 -8.06 -21.97
CA TYR A 70 18.45 -8.98 -21.17
C TYR A 70 17.65 -10.23 -20.77
N PRO A 71 18.29 -11.41 -20.71
CA PRO A 71 17.73 -12.54 -19.97
C PRO A 71 17.51 -12.16 -18.50
N VAL A 72 16.58 -12.80 -17.82
CA VAL A 72 16.21 -12.49 -16.44
C VAL A 72 16.25 -13.74 -15.58
N ARG A 73 16.97 -13.68 -14.46
CA ARG A 73 16.88 -14.65 -13.36
C ARG A 73 15.85 -14.18 -12.34
N VAL A 74 15.03 -15.10 -11.90
CA VAL A 74 13.99 -14.81 -10.93
C VAL A 74 14.26 -15.58 -9.64
N TYR A 75 14.24 -14.88 -8.51
CA TYR A 75 14.45 -15.44 -7.20
C TYR A 75 13.26 -15.14 -6.31
N ARG A 76 12.88 -16.09 -5.47
CA ARG A 76 12.06 -15.85 -4.31
C ARG A 76 12.98 -15.40 -3.17
N LEU A 77 12.65 -14.28 -2.50
CA LEU A 77 13.26 -13.90 -1.23
C LEU A 77 12.27 -14.11 -0.09
N THR A 78 12.83 -14.40 1.09
CA THR A 78 12.14 -14.26 2.38
C THR A 78 12.88 -13.24 3.22
N TYR A 79 12.15 -12.41 3.97
CA TYR A 79 12.73 -11.29 4.70
C TYR A 79 11.92 -10.99 5.98
N HIS A 80 12.59 -10.41 6.98
CA HIS A 80 11.95 -9.90 8.18
C HIS A 80 11.22 -8.59 7.93
N THR A 81 10.03 -8.48 8.49
CA THR A 81 9.20 -7.27 8.49
C THR A 81 8.32 -7.24 9.74
N THR A 82 7.41 -6.28 9.85
CA THR A 82 6.49 -6.14 10.97
C THR A 82 5.03 -6.17 10.51
N THR A 83 4.17 -6.76 11.35
CA THR A 83 2.72 -6.72 11.19
C THR A 83 2.16 -5.33 11.58
N PRO A 84 0.88 -5.01 11.26
CA PRO A 84 0.26 -3.73 11.64
C PRO A 84 0.29 -3.41 13.14
N ASP A 85 0.35 -4.43 13.99
CA ASP A 85 0.44 -4.30 15.45
C ASP A 85 1.89 -4.33 15.98
N GLY A 86 2.89 -4.23 15.08
CA GLY A 86 4.30 -4.11 15.42
C GLY A 86 5.01 -5.43 15.75
N GLN A 87 4.35 -6.59 15.55
CA GLN A 87 4.99 -7.89 15.78
C GLN A 87 5.93 -8.25 14.62
N GLN A 88 7.08 -8.82 14.95
CA GLN A 88 8.00 -9.34 13.94
C GLN A 88 7.41 -10.54 13.19
N THR A 89 7.57 -10.57 11.88
CA THR A 89 7.14 -11.67 11.02
C THR A 89 8.07 -11.84 9.83
N THR A 90 7.88 -12.94 9.09
CA THR A 90 8.61 -13.19 7.84
C THR A 90 7.64 -13.01 6.67
N ALA A 91 8.01 -12.18 5.71
CA ALA A 91 7.33 -12.03 4.44
C ALA A 91 8.17 -12.56 3.27
N SER A 92 7.62 -12.58 2.08
CA SER A 92 8.32 -12.96 0.85
C SER A 92 8.02 -12.02 -0.30
N GLY A 93 8.77 -12.20 -1.38
CA GLY A 93 8.59 -11.50 -2.63
C GLY A 93 9.47 -12.07 -3.73
N ALA A 94 9.34 -11.54 -4.94
CA ALA A 94 10.21 -11.90 -6.06
C ALA A 94 11.28 -10.83 -6.30
N VAL A 95 12.49 -11.28 -6.64
CA VAL A 95 13.53 -10.43 -7.21
C VAL A 95 13.84 -10.92 -8.61
N LEU A 96 13.74 -10.01 -9.58
CA LEU A 96 14.04 -10.28 -10.97
C LEU A 96 15.34 -9.57 -11.35
N VAL A 97 16.32 -10.31 -11.78
CA VAL A 97 17.68 -9.81 -12.02
C VAL A 97 18.02 -9.93 -13.52
N PRO A 98 18.23 -8.81 -14.22
CA PRO A 98 18.69 -8.84 -15.60
C PRO A 98 20.14 -9.38 -15.66
N THR A 99 20.42 -10.26 -16.61
CA THR A 99 21.78 -10.79 -16.82
C THR A 99 22.62 -9.76 -17.57
N THR A 100 23.30 -8.90 -16.81
CA THR A 100 24.19 -7.84 -17.33
C THR A 100 25.40 -7.66 -16.42
N THR A 101 26.49 -7.11 -16.96
CA THR A 101 27.71 -6.78 -16.20
C THR A 101 27.75 -5.32 -15.75
N THR A 102 26.85 -4.48 -16.24
CA THR A 102 26.76 -3.07 -15.83
C THR A 102 25.94 -2.91 -14.57
N ALA A 103 26.28 -1.92 -13.74
CA ALA A 103 25.49 -1.57 -12.57
C ALA A 103 24.13 -0.99 -12.99
N VAL A 104 23.05 -1.64 -12.58
CA VAL A 104 21.68 -1.27 -12.93
C VAL A 104 20.92 -0.68 -11.72
N PRO A 105 19.89 0.14 -11.95
CA PRO A 105 19.03 0.63 -10.88
C PRO A 105 18.13 -0.48 -10.31
N VAL A 106 17.59 -0.22 -9.10
CA VAL A 106 16.54 -1.04 -8.52
C VAL A 106 15.18 -0.40 -8.78
N LEU A 107 14.22 -1.22 -9.19
CA LEU A 107 12.82 -0.86 -9.36
C LEU A 107 11.99 -1.62 -8.32
N SER A 108 11.38 -0.92 -7.37
CA SER A 108 10.38 -1.51 -6.48
C SER A 108 9.03 -1.47 -7.19
N TYR A 109 8.46 -2.65 -7.43
CA TYR A 109 7.17 -2.81 -8.10
C TYR A 109 6.12 -3.29 -7.10
N GLN A 110 5.06 -2.53 -6.93
CA GLN A 110 3.92 -2.82 -6.09
C GLN A 110 2.78 -3.38 -6.95
N HIS A 111 2.42 -4.65 -6.70
CA HIS A 111 1.35 -5.32 -7.45
C HIS A 111 -0.03 -4.76 -7.10
N GLY A 112 -0.98 -4.91 -8.03
CA GLY A 112 -2.39 -4.59 -7.81
C GLY A 112 -3.09 -5.61 -6.92
N THR A 113 -4.41 -5.44 -6.71
CA THR A 113 -5.20 -6.26 -5.81
C THR A 113 -5.17 -7.76 -6.20
N ILE A 114 -4.74 -8.59 -5.28
CA ILE A 114 -4.86 -10.06 -5.35
C ILE A 114 -5.91 -10.49 -4.34
N GLN A 115 -7.01 -11.10 -4.81
CA GLN A 115 -8.00 -11.69 -3.92
C GLN A 115 -7.39 -12.89 -3.18
N PRO A 116 -7.70 -13.14 -1.89
CA PRO A 116 -7.12 -14.27 -1.14
C PRO A 116 -7.28 -15.63 -1.81
N ALA A 117 -8.37 -15.83 -2.58
CA ALA A 117 -8.56 -17.04 -3.37
C ALA A 117 -7.52 -17.22 -4.50
N ASN A 118 -6.87 -16.15 -4.91
CA ASN A 118 -5.84 -16.09 -5.93
C ASN A 118 -4.43 -15.86 -5.34
N GLU A 119 -4.21 -16.22 -4.09
CA GLU A 119 -2.96 -16.05 -3.35
C GLU A 119 -1.73 -16.54 -4.13
N ASN A 120 -1.88 -17.58 -4.93
CA ASN A 120 -0.85 -18.11 -5.80
C ASN A 120 -0.40 -17.16 -6.94
N GLN A 121 -1.07 -16.02 -7.14
CA GLN A 121 -0.64 -14.97 -8.07
C GLN A 121 0.36 -13.98 -7.42
N ALA A 122 0.63 -14.09 -6.13
CA ALA A 122 1.61 -13.25 -5.46
C ALA A 122 3.01 -13.40 -6.08
N PRO A 123 3.82 -12.34 -6.10
CA PRO A 123 5.10 -12.27 -6.81
C PRO A 123 6.04 -13.46 -6.57
N SER A 124 6.18 -13.93 -5.34
CA SER A 124 7.11 -15.00 -4.99
C SER A 124 6.76 -16.37 -5.58
N TYR A 125 5.52 -16.57 -6.04
CA TYR A 125 5.13 -17.78 -6.76
C TYR A 125 5.48 -17.74 -8.25
N TYR A 126 5.61 -16.54 -8.80
CA TYR A 126 5.91 -16.32 -10.22
C TYR A 126 4.98 -17.12 -11.15
N ALA A 127 3.72 -17.21 -10.77
CA ALA A 127 2.73 -18.00 -11.50
C ALA A 127 2.46 -17.42 -12.89
N THR A 128 2.26 -18.32 -13.85
CA THR A 128 1.89 -17.94 -15.23
C THR A 128 0.66 -17.04 -15.24
N GLY A 129 0.74 -15.91 -15.95
CA GLY A 129 -0.34 -14.93 -16.04
C GLY A 129 -0.33 -13.87 -14.95
N SER A 130 0.50 -14.00 -13.89
CA SER A 130 0.66 -12.93 -12.91
C SER A 130 1.33 -11.68 -13.51
N GLU A 131 1.15 -10.53 -12.86
CA GLU A 131 1.80 -9.28 -13.27
C GLU A 131 3.32 -9.44 -13.34
N VAL A 132 3.92 -10.12 -12.34
CA VAL A 132 5.36 -10.31 -12.25
C VAL A 132 5.87 -11.26 -13.34
N TRP A 133 5.11 -12.28 -13.69
CA TRP A 133 5.48 -13.17 -14.78
C TRP A 133 5.42 -12.49 -16.15
N SER A 134 4.51 -11.54 -16.36
CA SER A 134 4.28 -10.85 -17.63
C SER A 134 5.00 -9.50 -17.69
N ALA A 135 4.31 -8.40 -17.43
CA ALA A 135 4.78 -7.03 -17.63
C ALA A 135 6.04 -6.71 -16.81
N VAL A 136 6.11 -7.18 -15.55
CA VAL A 136 7.24 -6.87 -14.66
C VAL A 136 8.53 -7.59 -15.10
N SER A 137 8.40 -8.80 -15.65
CA SER A 137 9.56 -9.50 -16.26
C SER A 137 10.14 -8.73 -17.45
N ILE A 138 9.29 -8.07 -18.24
CA ILE A 138 9.76 -7.21 -19.34
C ILE A 138 10.48 -5.99 -18.77
N LEU A 139 9.94 -5.33 -17.75
CA LEU A 139 10.60 -4.22 -17.07
C LEU A 139 11.99 -4.64 -16.54
N ALA A 140 12.11 -5.80 -15.91
CA ALA A 140 13.40 -6.32 -15.49
C ALA A 140 14.37 -6.51 -16.68
N SER A 141 13.86 -7.06 -17.77
CA SER A 141 14.66 -7.28 -19.01
C SER A 141 15.15 -5.98 -19.63
N THR A 142 14.54 -4.83 -19.36
CA THR A 142 15.03 -3.53 -19.86
C THR A 142 16.29 -3.04 -19.13
N GLY A 143 16.66 -3.64 -17.99
CA GLY A 143 17.87 -3.31 -17.25
C GLY A 143 17.59 -2.78 -15.83
N TYR A 144 16.55 -3.27 -15.16
CA TYR A 144 16.28 -3.01 -13.74
C TYR A 144 16.36 -4.30 -12.93
N VAL A 145 16.99 -4.26 -11.76
CA VAL A 145 16.70 -5.27 -10.74
C VAL A 145 15.35 -4.92 -10.16
N VAL A 146 14.36 -5.81 -10.32
CA VAL A 146 13.01 -5.55 -9.81
C VAL A 146 12.83 -6.23 -8.45
N SER A 147 12.37 -5.46 -7.49
CA SER A 147 11.97 -5.86 -6.13
C SER A 147 10.44 -5.85 -6.06
N ALA A 148 9.81 -7.02 -5.97
CA ALA A 148 8.35 -7.15 -5.95
C ALA A 148 7.90 -7.87 -4.66
N PRO A 149 7.44 -7.14 -3.63
CA PRO A 149 6.92 -7.74 -2.40
C PRO A 149 5.62 -8.51 -2.66
N ASP A 150 5.38 -9.59 -1.91
CA ASP A 150 4.07 -10.26 -1.89
C ASP A 150 3.02 -9.48 -1.10
N TYR A 151 3.43 -8.53 -0.24
CA TYR A 151 2.74 -7.96 0.91
C TYR A 151 2.46 -8.99 2.01
N LEU A 152 2.01 -8.52 3.18
CA LEU A 152 1.51 -9.39 4.24
C LEU A 152 0.21 -10.08 3.81
N GLY A 153 0.01 -11.30 4.26
CA GLY A 153 -1.16 -12.10 3.90
C GLY A 153 -0.98 -12.97 2.67
N TYR A 154 0.21 -12.91 2.03
CA TYR A 154 0.56 -13.74 0.88
C TYR A 154 1.95 -14.37 1.06
N GLY A 155 2.25 -15.39 0.25
CA GLY A 155 3.54 -16.08 0.25
C GLY A 155 3.93 -16.63 1.61
N ALA A 156 5.08 -16.21 2.14
CA ALA A 156 5.56 -16.68 3.45
C ALA A 156 4.69 -16.24 4.63
N SER A 157 3.90 -15.17 4.47
CA SER A 157 3.00 -14.64 5.50
C SER A 157 1.52 -14.95 5.26
N LYS A 158 1.19 -15.92 4.42
CA LYS A 158 -0.18 -16.24 3.99
C LYS A 158 -1.16 -16.67 5.10
N THR A 159 -0.66 -16.97 6.28
CA THR A 159 -1.50 -17.25 7.45
C THR A 159 -2.03 -15.99 8.14
N LEU A 160 -1.48 -14.82 7.78
CA LEU A 160 -1.96 -13.52 8.24
C LEU A 160 -3.03 -12.98 7.30
N PRO A 161 -3.99 -12.20 7.80
CA PRO A 161 -4.90 -11.50 6.92
C PRO A 161 -4.17 -10.35 6.22
N HIS A 162 -4.36 -10.23 4.90
CA HIS A 162 -3.80 -9.12 4.14
C HIS A 162 -4.30 -7.76 4.67
N PRO A 163 -3.41 -6.78 4.95
CA PRO A 163 -3.78 -5.43 5.41
C PRO A 163 -4.15 -4.55 4.22
N TYR A 164 -5.22 -4.92 3.51
CA TYR A 164 -5.65 -4.32 2.25
C TYR A 164 -5.78 -2.80 2.35
N GLU A 165 -5.04 -2.09 1.50
CA GLU A 165 -4.98 -0.63 1.43
C GLU A 165 -4.70 0.07 2.79
N HIS A 166 -3.95 -0.56 3.67
CA HIS A 166 -3.42 0.07 4.89
C HIS A 166 -2.02 0.63 4.61
N ALA A 167 -1.91 1.94 4.56
CA ALA A 167 -0.73 2.67 4.10
C ALA A 167 0.56 2.26 4.82
N ALA A 168 0.54 2.25 6.14
CA ALA A 168 1.72 1.96 6.95
C ALA A 168 2.28 0.55 6.70
N SER A 169 1.40 -0.48 6.63
CA SER A 169 1.83 -1.86 6.40
C SER A 169 2.34 -2.09 4.98
N LEU A 170 1.67 -1.53 3.97
CA LEU A 170 2.11 -1.66 2.58
C LEU A 170 3.46 -0.98 2.37
N ALA A 171 3.65 0.20 2.97
CA ALA A 171 4.90 0.94 2.89
C ALA A 171 6.06 0.24 3.60
N SER A 172 5.88 -0.18 4.87
CA SER A 172 6.95 -0.82 5.64
C SER A 172 7.37 -2.16 5.04
N THR A 173 6.41 -3.01 4.66
CA THR A 173 6.70 -4.32 4.04
C THR A 173 7.42 -4.16 2.70
N SER A 174 7.02 -3.18 1.89
CA SER A 174 7.68 -2.89 0.61
C SER A 174 9.09 -2.30 0.80
N ALA A 175 9.29 -1.45 1.81
CA ALA A 175 10.61 -0.92 2.15
C ALA A 175 11.56 -2.04 2.63
N ASP A 176 11.08 -2.96 3.46
CA ASP A 176 11.88 -4.10 3.92
C ASP A 176 12.23 -5.06 2.77
N MET A 177 11.30 -5.29 1.81
CA MET A 177 11.62 -6.05 0.60
C MET A 177 12.69 -5.34 -0.25
N LEU A 178 12.64 -4.01 -0.37
CA LEU A 178 13.65 -3.25 -1.10
C LEU A 178 15.03 -3.35 -0.40
N ARG A 179 15.08 -3.31 0.93
CA ARG A 179 16.29 -3.56 1.73
C ARG A 179 16.83 -4.96 1.47
N ALA A 180 15.96 -5.97 1.62
CA ALA A 180 16.33 -7.38 1.37
C ALA A 180 16.84 -7.58 -0.07
N THR A 181 16.27 -6.92 -1.06
CA THR A 181 16.74 -6.96 -2.45
C THR A 181 18.16 -6.41 -2.58
N ARG A 182 18.48 -5.29 -1.93
CA ARG A 182 19.83 -4.74 -1.95
C ARG A 182 20.84 -5.61 -1.20
N GLU A 183 20.48 -6.18 -0.05
CA GLU A 183 21.29 -7.16 0.69
C GLU A 183 21.54 -8.41 -0.17
N PHE A 184 20.52 -8.93 -0.84
CA PHE A 184 20.64 -10.04 -1.79
C PHE A 184 21.60 -9.71 -2.95
N CYS A 185 21.46 -8.55 -3.57
CA CYS A 185 22.36 -8.13 -4.62
C CYS A 185 23.82 -8.07 -4.16
N GLN A 186 24.06 -7.53 -2.96
CA GLN A 186 25.40 -7.49 -2.37
C GLN A 186 25.95 -8.90 -2.13
N GLN A 187 25.17 -9.81 -1.53
CA GLN A 187 25.58 -11.19 -1.25
C GLN A 187 25.88 -11.99 -2.53
N GLN A 188 25.11 -11.75 -3.60
CA GLN A 188 25.26 -12.43 -4.89
C GLN A 188 26.21 -11.71 -5.85
N SER A 189 26.88 -10.63 -5.42
CA SER A 189 27.75 -9.79 -6.25
C SER A 189 27.05 -9.25 -7.51
N ILE A 190 25.74 -8.98 -7.41
CA ILE A 190 24.95 -8.34 -8.47
C ILE A 190 25.19 -6.84 -8.40
N SER A 191 25.68 -6.25 -9.50
CA SER A 191 26.02 -4.83 -9.54
C SER A 191 24.77 -3.97 -9.68
N VAL A 192 24.45 -3.19 -8.62
CA VAL A 192 23.36 -2.22 -8.60
C VAL A 192 23.89 -0.83 -8.26
N ASN A 193 23.32 0.21 -8.88
CA ASN A 193 23.61 1.60 -8.52
C ASN A 193 22.67 2.10 -7.39
N GLN A 194 22.79 3.38 -7.01
CA GLN A 194 22.02 3.96 -5.91
C GLN A 194 20.60 4.40 -6.29
N LYS A 195 20.20 4.31 -7.56
CA LYS A 195 18.88 4.73 -8.01
C LYS A 195 17.81 3.72 -7.59
N ASN A 196 16.71 4.22 -7.02
CA ASN A 196 15.50 3.46 -6.69
C ASN A 196 14.31 4.11 -7.38
N PHE A 197 13.61 3.33 -8.19
CA PHE A 197 12.36 3.69 -8.84
C PHE A 197 11.20 2.95 -8.21
N LEU A 198 10.01 3.56 -8.18
CA LEU A 198 8.82 2.97 -7.57
C LEU A 198 7.67 3.00 -8.58
N LEU A 199 7.06 1.85 -8.87
CA LEU A 199 5.92 1.71 -9.77
C LEU A 199 4.85 0.80 -9.15
N GLY A 200 3.60 1.04 -9.49
CA GLY A 200 2.47 0.18 -9.14
C GLY A 200 1.14 0.78 -9.58
N TYR A 201 0.14 -0.06 -9.79
CA TYR A 201 -1.17 0.31 -10.29
C TYR A 201 -2.28 -0.15 -9.32
N SER A 202 -3.38 0.60 -9.22
CA SER A 202 -4.52 0.28 -8.35
C SER A 202 -4.07 0.24 -6.87
N GLU A 203 -4.31 -0.85 -6.13
CA GLU A 203 -3.70 -1.06 -4.81
C GLU A 203 -2.17 -0.85 -4.85
N GLY A 204 -1.52 -1.33 -5.93
CA GLY A 204 -0.10 -1.09 -6.14
C GLY A 204 0.25 0.39 -6.32
N GLY A 205 -0.62 1.17 -6.95
CA GLY A 205 -0.48 2.63 -7.04
C GLY A 205 -0.56 3.29 -5.66
N TYR A 206 -1.53 2.87 -4.85
CA TYR A 206 -1.65 3.29 -3.46
C TYR A 206 -0.42 2.91 -2.64
N ALA A 207 0.03 1.65 -2.73
CA ALA A 207 1.23 1.17 -2.05
C ALA A 207 2.51 1.91 -2.50
N THR A 208 2.61 2.24 -3.80
CA THR A 208 3.73 3.04 -4.35
C THR A 208 3.79 4.44 -3.74
N MET A 209 2.65 5.11 -3.62
CA MET A 209 2.58 6.43 -2.99
C MET A 209 2.94 6.36 -1.50
N ALA A 210 2.39 5.37 -0.78
CA ALA A 210 2.69 5.13 0.62
C ALA A 210 4.18 4.83 0.84
N LEU A 211 4.78 3.97 -0.02
CA LEU A 211 6.20 3.63 0.02
C LEU A 211 7.07 4.86 -0.25
N HIS A 212 6.74 5.69 -1.26
CA HIS A 212 7.51 6.90 -1.55
C HIS A 212 7.57 7.82 -0.34
N LYS A 213 6.40 8.12 0.24
CA LYS A 213 6.33 8.95 1.44
C LYS A 213 7.15 8.35 2.59
N TYR A 214 6.99 7.05 2.83
CA TYR A 214 7.69 6.34 3.91
C TYR A 214 9.22 6.35 3.72
N LEU A 215 9.72 6.10 2.49
CA LEU A 215 11.15 6.15 2.20
C LEU A 215 11.71 7.57 2.36
N GLN A 216 10.99 8.58 1.92
CA GLN A 216 11.38 9.98 2.12
C GLN A 216 11.46 10.33 3.61
N ASP A 217 10.49 9.89 4.42
CA ASP A 217 10.41 10.25 5.83
C ASP A 217 11.42 9.46 6.70
N LYS A 218 11.72 8.20 6.35
CA LYS A 218 12.51 7.28 7.19
C LYS A 218 13.86 6.87 6.60
N TYR A 219 14.01 6.83 5.28
CA TYR A 219 15.16 6.25 4.58
C TYR A 219 15.75 7.16 3.51
N ALA A 220 15.57 8.49 3.61
CA ALA A 220 16.00 9.44 2.57
C ALA A 220 17.46 9.29 2.14
N THR A 221 18.35 8.91 3.06
CA THR A 221 19.79 8.72 2.78
C THR A 221 20.09 7.27 2.37
N ALA A 222 19.50 6.28 3.04
CA ALA A 222 19.84 4.86 2.82
C ALA A 222 19.17 4.30 1.55
N LEU A 223 17.95 4.73 1.25
CA LEU A 223 17.15 4.28 0.10
C LEU A 223 16.50 5.50 -0.59
N PRO A 224 17.29 6.43 -1.14
CA PRO A 224 16.74 7.62 -1.80
C PRO A 224 15.83 7.22 -2.95
N VAL A 225 14.65 7.81 -3.04
CA VAL A 225 13.76 7.66 -4.19
C VAL A 225 14.29 8.52 -5.33
N THR A 226 14.52 7.92 -6.49
CA THR A 226 14.94 8.64 -7.71
C THR A 226 13.74 9.23 -8.44
N ALA A 227 12.70 8.44 -8.64
CA ALA A 227 11.40 8.87 -9.17
C ALA A 227 10.35 7.80 -8.87
N SER A 228 9.07 8.19 -8.85
CA SER A 228 7.94 7.26 -8.70
C SER A 228 6.83 7.55 -9.70
N ALA A 229 6.15 6.50 -10.16
CA ALA A 229 5.00 6.63 -11.04
C ALA A 229 3.82 5.78 -10.52
N PRO A 230 3.11 6.23 -9.48
CA PRO A 230 1.91 5.58 -8.99
C PRO A 230 0.73 5.77 -9.96
N GLY A 231 0.00 4.68 -10.25
CA GLY A 231 -1.16 4.68 -11.16
C GLY A 231 -2.46 4.32 -10.45
N ALA A 232 -3.52 5.07 -10.67
CA ALA A 232 -4.92 4.79 -10.28
C ALA A 232 -5.10 4.31 -8.83
N GLY A 233 -4.36 4.86 -7.89
CA GLY A 233 -4.47 4.52 -6.47
C GLY A 233 -5.54 5.34 -5.74
N ALA A 234 -6.12 4.77 -4.70
CA ALA A 234 -7.13 5.41 -3.86
C ALA A 234 -6.46 6.26 -2.76
N TYR A 235 -5.82 7.37 -3.14
CA TYR A 235 -4.95 8.16 -2.27
C TYR A 235 -5.68 8.97 -1.21
N HIS A 236 -6.94 9.35 -1.46
CA HIS A 236 -7.78 10.18 -0.59
C HIS A 236 -8.95 9.34 -0.03
N LYS A 237 -8.64 8.46 0.93
CA LYS A 237 -9.57 7.47 1.52
C LYS A 237 -10.81 8.10 2.13
N SER A 238 -10.65 9.19 2.87
CA SER A 238 -11.78 9.87 3.53
C SER A 238 -12.76 10.46 2.52
N ALA A 239 -12.28 11.06 1.43
CA ALA A 239 -13.13 11.54 0.34
C ALA A 239 -13.74 10.37 -0.45
N PHE A 240 -12.97 9.31 -0.67
CA PHE A 240 -13.45 8.13 -1.40
C PHE A 240 -14.58 7.41 -0.65
N ALA A 241 -14.47 7.26 0.66
CA ALA A 241 -15.56 6.71 1.48
C ALA A 241 -16.85 7.54 1.34
N ARG A 242 -16.75 8.87 1.35
CA ARG A 242 -17.89 9.76 1.14
C ARG A 242 -18.48 9.61 -0.26
N TYR A 243 -17.64 9.57 -1.30
CA TYR A 243 -18.07 9.35 -2.68
C TYR A 243 -18.88 8.05 -2.81
N VAL A 244 -18.38 6.93 -2.26
CA VAL A 244 -19.08 5.64 -2.27
C VAL A 244 -20.46 5.77 -1.62
N LEU A 245 -20.55 6.38 -0.43
CA LEU A 245 -21.79 6.49 0.34
C LEU A 245 -22.79 7.51 -0.21
N GLN A 246 -22.34 8.45 -1.03
CA GLN A 246 -23.19 9.46 -1.69
C GLN A 246 -23.61 9.05 -3.10
N SER A 247 -22.98 8.03 -3.69
CA SER A 247 -23.29 7.59 -5.03
C SER A 247 -24.75 7.15 -5.14
N THR A 248 -25.42 7.67 -6.16
CA THR A 248 -26.76 7.21 -6.60
C THR A 248 -26.68 6.21 -7.74
N GLN A 249 -25.49 6.03 -8.32
CA GLN A 249 -25.24 5.09 -9.40
C GLN A 249 -24.74 3.75 -8.84
N PRO A 250 -24.95 2.65 -9.57
CA PRO A 250 -24.35 1.36 -9.23
C PRO A 250 -22.81 1.48 -9.19
N LEU A 251 -22.20 0.83 -8.21
CA LEU A 251 -20.75 0.72 -8.04
C LEU A 251 -20.35 -0.74 -8.19
N ALA A 252 -19.67 -1.08 -9.27
CA ALA A 252 -19.41 -2.46 -9.65
C ALA A 252 -18.55 -3.23 -8.64
N PHE A 253 -17.70 -2.53 -7.88
CA PHE A 253 -16.67 -3.14 -7.04
C PHE A 253 -16.86 -2.90 -5.53
N LEU A 254 -18.13 -2.85 -5.06
CA LEU A 254 -18.42 -2.64 -3.62
C LEU A 254 -17.80 -3.69 -2.70
N SER A 255 -17.56 -4.91 -3.19
CA SER A 255 -16.87 -5.96 -2.42
C SER A 255 -15.45 -5.54 -1.98
N THR A 256 -14.76 -4.75 -2.77
CA THR A 256 -13.42 -4.22 -2.42
C THR A 256 -13.52 -3.17 -1.31
N TYR A 257 -14.55 -2.33 -1.33
CA TYR A 257 -14.79 -1.37 -0.25
C TYR A 257 -15.15 -2.07 1.09
N VAL A 258 -15.88 -3.19 1.00
CA VAL A 258 -16.13 -4.08 2.16
C VAL A 258 -14.81 -4.58 2.75
N TRP A 259 -13.87 -4.98 1.92
CA TRP A 259 -12.56 -5.45 2.36
C TRP A 259 -11.76 -4.35 3.06
N VAL A 260 -11.72 -3.13 2.53
CA VAL A 260 -11.08 -1.97 3.18
C VAL A 260 -11.68 -1.74 4.58
N LEU A 261 -13.01 -1.67 4.69
CA LEU A 261 -13.69 -1.42 5.97
C LEU A 261 -13.37 -2.50 7.01
N ASN A 262 -13.41 -3.77 6.61
CA ASN A 262 -13.07 -4.88 7.49
C ASN A 262 -11.59 -4.84 7.92
N THR A 263 -10.70 -4.47 7.01
CA THR A 263 -9.28 -4.28 7.32
C THR A 263 -9.06 -3.19 8.34
N TYR A 264 -9.73 -2.05 8.18
CA TYR A 264 -9.60 -0.92 9.11
C TYR A 264 -10.23 -1.23 10.46
N ASP A 265 -11.42 -1.86 10.49
CA ASP A 265 -12.03 -2.29 11.76
C ASP A 265 -11.06 -3.16 12.58
N ARG A 266 -10.43 -4.12 11.92
CA ARG A 266 -9.48 -5.05 12.54
C ARG A 266 -8.20 -4.35 13.00
N ILE A 267 -7.55 -3.56 12.14
CA ILE A 267 -6.25 -2.94 12.43
C ILE A 267 -6.38 -1.85 13.50
N TYR A 268 -7.39 -1.00 13.37
CA TYR A 268 -7.63 0.11 14.31
C TYR A 268 -8.45 -0.32 15.55
N LYS A 269 -8.82 -1.62 15.64
CA LYS A 269 -9.58 -2.19 16.76
C LYS A 269 -10.86 -1.41 17.03
N LEU A 270 -11.57 -1.06 15.95
CA LEU A 270 -12.83 -0.32 16.06
C LEU A 270 -13.90 -1.16 16.73
N ASN A 271 -13.85 -2.50 16.54
CA ASN A 271 -14.72 -3.48 17.15
C ASN A 271 -16.21 -3.21 16.91
N ARG A 272 -16.55 -2.74 15.70
CA ARG A 272 -17.95 -2.50 15.32
C ARG A 272 -18.60 -3.82 14.88
N PRO A 273 -19.85 -4.11 15.27
CA PRO A 273 -20.55 -5.27 14.74
C PRO A 273 -20.81 -5.09 13.24
N TYR A 274 -20.92 -6.19 12.48
CA TYR A 274 -21.20 -6.12 11.04
C TYR A 274 -22.48 -5.35 10.73
N SER A 275 -23.51 -5.42 11.61
CA SER A 275 -24.74 -4.64 11.49
C SER A 275 -24.56 -3.12 11.62
N PHE A 276 -23.40 -2.66 12.13
CA PHE A 276 -23.05 -1.23 12.09
C PHE A 276 -22.70 -0.78 10.67
N TYR A 277 -22.00 -1.64 9.91
CA TYR A 277 -21.55 -1.36 8.55
C TYR A 277 -22.59 -1.70 7.50
N TYR A 278 -23.25 -2.86 7.63
CA TYR A 278 -24.06 -3.48 6.59
C TYR A 278 -25.50 -3.71 7.04
N GLN A 279 -26.42 -3.60 6.08
CA GLN A 279 -27.81 -3.95 6.27
C GLN A 279 -28.03 -5.47 6.20
N SER A 280 -29.09 -5.97 6.85
CA SER A 280 -29.54 -7.34 6.67
C SER A 280 -30.02 -7.55 5.20
N PRO A 281 -29.66 -8.69 4.57
CA PRO A 281 -29.00 -9.87 5.15
C PRO A 281 -27.45 -9.82 5.05
N TYR A 282 -26.85 -8.75 4.52
CA TYR A 282 -25.41 -8.66 4.23
C TYR A 282 -24.55 -8.64 5.49
N ASP A 283 -25.05 -8.13 6.61
CA ASP A 283 -24.36 -8.18 7.90
C ASP A 283 -24.03 -9.62 8.31
N VAL A 284 -24.99 -10.56 8.19
CA VAL A 284 -24.78 -11.98 8.49
C VAL A 284 -23.95 -12.68 7.41
N GLN A 285 -24.22 -12.38 6.14
CA GLN A 285 -23.53 -13.01 5.02
C GLN A 285 -22.05 -12.67 4.98
N LEU A 286 -21.69 -11.39 5.15
CA LEU A 286 -20.30 -10.92 5.15
C LEU A 286 -19.53 -11.31 6.41
N GLN A 287 -20.22 -11.46 7.55
CA GLN A 287 -19.61 -12.04 8.75
C GLN A 287 -19.23 -13.51 8.53
N ALA A 288 -20.03 -14.27 7.78
CA ALA A 288 -19.74 -15.66 7.45
C ALA A 288 -18.68 -15.78 6.33
N ASN A 289 -18.71 -14.90 5.33
CA ASN A 289 -17.80 -14.87 4.21
C ASN A 289 -17.59 -13.43 3.71
N LEU A 290 -16.48 -12.80 4.10
CA LEU A 290 -16.15 -11.42 3.73
C LEU A 290 -16.13 -11.18 2.22
N PHE A 291 -15.80 -12.19 1.43
CA PHE A 291 -15.71 -12.14 -0.03
C PHE A 291 -16.95 -12.69 -0.73
N GLY A 292 -18.06 -12.79 0.01
CA GLY A 292 -19.35 -13.14 -0.55
C GLY A 292 -19.91 -12.08 -1.51
N PRO A 293 -20.95 -12.41 -2.28
CA PRO A 293 -21.56 -11.47 -3.21
C PRO A 293 -22.23 -10.30 -2.47
N VAL A 294 -22.09 -9.10 -3.02
CA VAL A 294 -22.73 -7.87 -2.53
C VAL A 294 -23.49 -7.17 -3.65
N PRO A 295 -24.51 -6.33 -3.34
CA PRO A 295 -25.22 -5.56 -4.33
C PRO A 295 -24.32 -4.48 -4.92
N THR A 296 -24.65 -3.97 -6.10
CA THR A 296 -23.96 -2.83 -6.71
C THR A 296 -24.44 -1.48 -6.18
N GLN A 297 -25.60 -1.43 -5.55
CA GLN A 297 -26.15 -0.21 -4.94
C GLN A 297 -25.69 -0.11 -3.49
N GLN A 298 -24.92 0.93 -3.19
CA GLN A 298 -24.42 1.20 -1.83
C GLN A 298 -25.55 1.38 -0.80
N SER A 299 -26.68 1.92 -1.21
CA SER A 299 -27.85 2.10 -0.35
C SER A 299 -28.54 0.80 0.05
N GLN A 300 -28.30 -0.31 -0.67
CA GLN A 300 -28.77 -1.65 -0.32
C GLN A 300 -27.76 -2.39 0.57
N LEU A 301 -26.47 -1.99 0.54
CA LEU A 301 -25.42 -2.65 1.29
C LEU A 301 -25.18 -2.01 2.65
N PHE A 302 -24.94 -0.69 2.67
CA PHE A 302 -24.46 -0.01 3.87
C PHE A 302 -25.60 0.44 4.79
N ALA A 303 -25.44 0.13 6.09
CA ALA A 303 -26.37 0.55 7.13
C ALA A 303 -26.39 2.08 7.31
N SER A 304 -27.53 2.61 7.77
CA SER A 304 -27.68 4.04 8.04
C SER A 304 -26.71 4.55 9.12
N SER A 305 -26.41 3.72 10.12
CA SER A 305 -25.42 4.00 11.19
C SER A 305 -24.04 4.30 10.61
N PHE A 306 -23.53 3.45 9.71
CA PHE A 306 -22.25 3.66 9.05
C PHE A 306 -22.27 4.86 8.12
N ARG A 307 -23.31 4.98 7.29
CA ARG A 307 -23.49 6.14 6.40
C ARG A 307 -23.45 7.45 7.16
N GLN A 308 -24.21 7.54 8.26
CA GLN A 308 -24.22 8.74 9.09
C GLN A 308 -22.86 8.99 9.73
N ALA A 309 -22.22 7.97 10.31
CA ALA A 309 -20.92 8.08 10.94
C ALA A 309 -19.87 8.72 10.02
N VAL A 310 -19.79 8.26 8.76
CA VAL A 310 -18.84 8.79 7.77
C VAL A 310 -19.24 10.17 7.26
N LEU A 311 -20.52 10.36 6.90
CA LEU A 311 -20.96 11.62 6.25
C LEU A 311 -20.95 12.81 7.22
N THR A 312 -21.16 12.57 8.52
CA THR A 312 -21.19 13.63 9.55
C THR A 312 -19.94 13.64 10.45
N ASN A 313 -18.99 12.73 10.25
CA ASN A 313 -17.81 12.50 11.13
C ASN A 313 -18.21 12.24 12.59
N SER A 314 -19.36 11.62 12.84
CA SER A 314 -19.86 11.40 14.20
C SER A 314 -19.21 10.22 14.92
N ASP A 315 -18.45 9.36 14.21
CA ASP A 315 -17.58 8.33 14.79
C ASP A 315 -16.12 8.76 14.63
N ALA A 316 -15.55 9.32 15.68
CA ALA A 316 -14.19 9.85 15.66
C ALA A 316 -13.12 8.78 15.37
N ALA A 317 -13.29 7.54 15.87
CA ALA A 317 -12.34 6.46 15.64
C ALA A 317 -12.35 5.98 14.18
N LEU A 318 -13.53 5.84 13.60
CA LEU A 318 -13.69 5.52 12.19
C LEU A 318 -13.13 6.64 11.29
N THR A 319 -13.44 7.90 11.60
CA THR A 319 -12.89 9.05 10.89
C THR A 319 -11.37 9.06 10.93
N ALA A 320 -10.78 8.83 12.12
CA ALA A 320 -9.33 8.77 12.28
C ALA A 320 -8.71 7.63 11.46
N SER A 321 -9.34 6.44 11.40
CA SER A 321 -8.83 5.33 10.61
C SER A 321 -8.83 5.62 9.10
N LEU A 322 -9.83 6.33 8.60
CA LEU A 322 -9.85 6.77 7.20
C LEU A 322 -8.77 7.83 6.93
N THR A 323 -8.66 8.84 7.80
CA THR A 323 -7.70 9.93 7.65
C THR A 323 -6.24 9.46 7.79
N ASP A 324 -5.95 8.47 8.64
CA ASP A 324 -4.62 7.88 8.79
C ASP A 324 -4.14 7.17 7.50
N ASN A 325 -5.08 6.79 6.66
CA ASN A 325 -4.84 6.19 5.35
C ASN A 325 -4.98 7.18 4.17
N ASP A 326 -5.15 8.47 4.44
CA ASP A 326 -5.04 9.54 3.47
C ASP A 326 -3.56 9.81 3.18
N ILE A 327 -3.11 9.51 1.96
CA ILE A 327 -1.70 9.65 1.55
C ILE A 327 -1.53 10.63 0.39
N TYR A 328 -2.52 11.46 0.15
CA TYR A 328 -2.55 12.41 -0.96
C TYR A 328 -1.88 13.74 -0.64
N ASP A 329 -1.90 14.20 0.62
CA ASP A 329 -1.52 15.55 1.05
C ASP A 329 -0.15 15.61 1.73
N TRP A 330 0.91 15.63 0.92
CA TRP A 330 2.31 15.78 1.36
C TRP A 330 3.17 16.38 0.24
N LYS A 331 4.43 16.74 0.53
CA LYS A 331 5.37 17.29 -0.43
C LYS A 331 6.44 16.27 -0.80
N PRO A 332 6.36 15.62 -1.98
CA PRO A 332 7.47 14.79 -2.47
C PRO A 332 8.68 15.65 -2.82
N THR A 333 9.87 15.12 -2.50
CA THR A 333 11.16 15.73 -2.85
C THR A 333 11.75 15.14 -4.13
N ALA A 334 11.33 13.94 -4.51
CA ALA A 334 11.69 13.31 -5.78
C ALA A 334 10.54 13.44 -6.80
N PRO A 335 10.85 13.33 -8.11
CA PRO A 335 9.85 13.40 -9.18
C PRO A 335 8.74 12.36 -9.04
N VAL A 336 7.48 12.78 -9.26
CA VAL A 336 6.27 11.93 -9.26
C VAL A 336 5.48 12.14 -10.53
N ALA A 337 5.10 11.05 -11.20
CA ALA A 337 4.15 11.07 -12.30
C ALA A 337 2.90 10.26 -11.91
N LEU A 338 1.78 10.95 -11.66
CA LEU A 338 0.48 10.33 -11.41
C LEU A 338 -0.18 9.97 -12.73
N PHE A 339 -0.60 8.71 -12.89
CA PHE A 339 -1.36 8.24 -14.06
C PHE A 339 -2.74 7.79 -13.62
N HIS A 340 -3.79 8.13 -14.37
CA HIS A 340 -5.15 7.70 -14.03
C HIS A 340 -6.11 7.80 -15.22
N GLY A 341 -6.96 6.79 -15.40
CA GLY A 341 -8.04 6.82 -16.36
C GLY A 341 -9.12 7.85 -15.99
N THR A 342 -9.53 8.70 -16.94
CA THR A 342 -10.54 9.74 -16.62
C THR A 342 -11.96 9.19 -16.51
N ALA A 343 -12.20 7.96 -16.99
CA ALA A 343 -13.46 7.25 -16.87
C ALA A 343 -13.36 6.07 -15.89
N ASP A 344 -12.37 6.09 -14.97
CA ASP A 344 -12.19 5.05 -13.97
C ASP A 344 -13.37 5.04 -13.00
N ASP A 345 -14.15 3.96 -13.03
CA ASP A 345 -15.35 3.74 -12.21
C ASP A 345 -15.08 2.88 -10.97
N TYR A 346 -13.84 2.35 -10.86
CA TYR A 346 -13.40 1.55 -9.72
C TYR A 346 -12.69 2.42 -8.67
N VAL A 347 -11.64 3.12 -9.07
CA VAL A 347 -10.98 4.16 -8.29
C VAL A 347 -11.19 5.49 -9.00
N PRO A 348 -12.11 6.35 -8.56
CA PRO A 348 -12.45 7.58 -9.27
C PRO A 348 -11.24 8.50 -9.44
N PHE A 349 -11.14 9.12 -10.62
CA PHE A 349 -10.04 9.98 -11.06
C PHE A 349 -9.69 11.08 -10.06
N PHE A 350 -10.67 11.57 -9.27
CA PHE A 350 -10.42 12.63 -8.29
C PHE A 350 -9.33 12.27 -7.28
N ASN A 351 -9.10 10.96 -6.99
CA ASN A 351 -8.03 10.56 -6.09
C ASN A 351 -6.65 11.05 -6.55
N SER A 352 -6.36 10.97 -7.85
CA SER A 352 -5.13 11.49 -8.42
C SER A 352 -5.16 13.01 -8.59
N GLN A 353 -6.33 13.59 -8.88
CA GLN A 353 -6.49 15.04 -8.97
C GLN A 353 -6.24 15.69 -7.60
N ASP A 354 -6.87 15.17 -6.53
CA ASP A 354 -6.70 15.71 -5.17
C ASP A 354 -5.24 15.57 -4.71
N ALA A 355 -4.58 14.44 -5.04
CA ALA A 355 -3.17 14.25 -4.71
C ALA A 355 -2.27 15.26 -5.44
N TYR A 356 -2.50 15.47 -6.73
CA TYR A 356 -1.77 16.46 -7.52
C TYR A 356 -1.96 17.87 -6.94
N ASP A 357 -3.20 18.29 -6.72
CA ASP A 357 -3.53 19.63 -6.24
C ASP A 357 -2.95 19.90 -4.85
N ALA A 358 -3.07 18.91 -3.93
CA ALA A 358 -2.51 19.02 -2.59
C ALA A 358 -0.98 19.11 -2.60
N MET A 359 -0.30 18.27 -3.39
CA MET A 359 1.16 18.31 -3.53
C MET A 359 1.63 19.64 -4.14
N GLN A 360 0.94 20.17 -5.15
CA GLN A 360 1.23 21.49 -5.72
C GLN A 360 1.02 22.61 -4.68
N ALA A 361 -0.07 22.56 -3.91
CA ALA A 361 -0.34 23.53 -2.85
C ALA A 361 0.76 23.52 -1.76
N ARG A 362 1.43 22.37 -1.53
CA ARG A 362 2.59 22.26 -0.65
C ARG A 362 3.92 22.69 -1.30
N GLY A 363 3.87 23.16 -2.55
CA GLY A 363 5.05 23.63 -3.28
C GLY A 363 5.92 22.51 -3.85
N ALA A 364 5.34 21.36 -4.21
CA ALA A 364 6.03 20.34 -4.99
C ALA A 364 6.13 20.79 -6.46
N THR A 365 7.35 20.82 -7.00
CA THR A 365 7.64 21.34 -8.36
C THR A 365 7.85 20.23 -9.41
N GLN A 366 7.97 18.98 -8.97
CA GLN A 366 8.31 17.84 -9.83
C GLN A 366 7.19 16.78 -9.79
N VAL A 367 5.94 17.21 -9.66
CA VAL A 367 4.76 16.34 -9.72
C VAL A 367 3.99 16.64 -11.00
N THR A 368 3.67 15.60 -11.75
CA THR A 368 2.83 15.69 -12.94
C THR A 368 1.61 14.81 -12.79
N LEU A 369 0.46 15.27 -13.32
CA LEU A 369 -0.74 14.47 -13.49
C LEU A 369 -0.88 14.11 -14.98
N ASN A 370 -1.02 12.83 -15.28
CA ASN A 370 -1.10 12.28 -16.63
C ASN A 370 -2.44 11.56 -16.82
N PRO A 371 -3.51 12.29 -17.19
CA PRO A 371 -4.83 11.71 -17.41
C PRO A 371 -4.82 10.80 -18.64
N ILE A 372 -5.35 9.58 -18.50
CA ILE A 372 -5.59 8.66 -19.63
C ILE A 372 -7.03 8.89 -20.08
N GLN A 373 -7.19 9.67 -21.13
CA GLN A 373 -8.50 10.15 -21.58
C GLN A 373 -9.44 9.01 -21.98
N GLY A 374 -10.62 8.94 -21.34
CA GLY A 374 -11.63 7.93 -21.59
C GLY A 374 -11.27 6.51 -21.10
N GLY A 375 -10.08 6.34 -20.49
CA GLY A 375 -9.67 5.06 -19.93
C GLY A 375 -10.44 4.74 -18.65
N ASP A 376 -10.96 3.52 -18.55
CA ASP A 376 -11.45 2.92 -17.32
C ASP A 376 -10.28 2.29 -16.53
N HIS A 377 -10.61 1.63 -15.38
CA HIS A 377 -9.60 1.07 -14.49
C HIS A 377 -8.69 0.04 -15.17
N PHE A 378 -9.23 -0.81 -16.02
CA PHE A 378 -8.48 -1.91 -16.66
C PHE A 378 -7.89 -1.54 -18.01
N SER A 379 -8.62 -0.77 -18.82
CA SER A 379 -8.14 -0.32 -20.13
C SER A 379 -6.95 0.65 -20.03
N SER A 380 -6.79 1.31 -18.88
CA SER A 380 -5.70 2.25 -18.61
C SER A 380 -4.36 1.57 -18.32
N VAL A 381 -4.33 0.28 -17.94
CA VAL A 381 -3.13 -0.42 -17.42
C VAL A 381 -1.97 -0.40 -18.43
N LEU A 382 -2.23 -0.66 -19.71
CA LEU A 382 -1.17 -0.68 -20.72
C LEU A 382 -0.57 0.71 -20.93
N THR A 383 -1.42 1.74 -21.06
CA THR A 383 -0.98 3.14 -21.21
C THR A 383 -0.20 3.61 -19.99
N TYR A 384 -0.68 3.26 -18.79
CA TYR A 384 0.04 3.48 -17.56
C TYR A 384 1.43 2.83 -17.59
N THR A 385 1.53 1.54 -17.90
CA THR A 385 2.79 0.78 -17.86
C THR A 385 3.84 1.39 -18.80
N LEU A 386 3.44 1.74 -20.02
CA LEU A 386 4.32 2.37 -21.00
C LEU A 386 4.71 3.79 -20.59
N GLY A 387 3.76 4.58 -20.10
CA GLY A 387 4.00 5.95 -19.63
C GLY A 387 4.91 5.99 -18.40
N ALA A 388 4.68 5.11 -17.43
CA ALA A 388 5.49 4.98 -16.22
C ALA A 388 6.93 4.56 -16.55
N TYR A 389 7.10 3.57 -17.45
CA TYR A 389 8.42 3.18 -17.95
C TYR A 389 9.13 4.34 -18.67
N ALA A 390 8.43 5.04 -19.57
CA ALA A 390 8.99 6.19 -20.27
C ALA A 390 9.40 7.31 -19.29
N PHE A 391 8.61 7.54 -18.24
CA PHE A 391 8.92 8.54 -17.22
C PHE A 391 10.18 8.18 -16.43
N ILE A 392 10.27 6.98 -15.85
CA ILE A 392 11.44 6.60 -15.03
C ILE A 392 12.72 6.47 -15.87
N SER A 393 12.60 6.19 -17.17
CA SER A 393 13.75 6.08 -18.09
C SER A 393 14.45 7.42 -18.36
N GLN A 394 13.89 8.55 -17.91
CA GLN A 394 14.48 9.88 -18.05
C GLN A 394 15.54 10.17 -16.98
N TYR A 395 15.59 9.39 -15.93
CA TYR A 395 16.47 9.56 -14.77
C TYR A 395 17.53 8.44 -14.73
#